data_a09f3eb9cdaf561908e2cd6229df5348
#
_entry.id   a09f3eb9cdaf561908e2cd6229df5348
#
_cell.length_a   1.000
_cell.length_b   1.000
_cell.length_c   1.000
_cell.angle_alpha   90.00
_cell.angle_beta   90.00
_cell.angle_gamma   90.00
#
_symmetry.space_group_name_H-M   'P 1'
#
loop_
_entity.id
_entity.type
_entity.pdbx_description
1 polymer ?
#
loop_
_entity_poly.entity_id
_entity_poly.type
_entity_poly.pdbx_seq_one_letter_code
_entity_poly.pdbx_strand_id
1 'polypeptide(L)'
;MKRIVFLLLSFILFIGADAQIYSDKVVGKNSAQELDSLSVAEYPYLLPIWGEKVTQLGFDLPYSAGVSVQYVWQESDLLIDNLQVGFNNGNLFALDEIVRFKNATAITNGVNVRPDFWLFPFLNIYGIFAKSENQTAVDFGVYAPGSFEVVDGTLNWEWESVMEAGTTARFDATSIGFGVTPTIGVGGGFMAFDMNFTWTDIPELDKPAKIFIFGPRLGKTFQFKRPQQNIALWVGGFRVKMNSGTSGSLLVNDLIPGFDELVTSGLEKVDQRQQEVDEWWDSLSDIQKKRPENIRNYTTSKAKLGVAGAALDAASRAESVEYNLDKRPENMWNFIVGSQFQYNKNMMVRAEMGFLGARTQLIVGLQYRFGL
;
A
#
# COMPACT_ATOMS: atom_id res chain seq x y z
N MET A 1 15.74 0.98 -22.34
CA MET A 1 14.55 1.71 -21.83
C MET A 1 14.02 2.78 -22.80
N LYS A 2 14.83 3.70 -23.36
CA LYS A 2 14.34 4.72 -24.32
C LYS A 2 13.67 4.15 -25.59
N ARG A 3 14.14 3.01 -26.13
CA ARG A 3 13.57 2.36 -27.33
C ARG A 3 12.20 1.68 -27.09
N ILE A 4 11.91 1.20 -25.87
CA ILE A 4 10.62 0.57 -25.52
C ILE A 4 9.55 1.64 -25.33
N VAL A 5 9.91 2.81 -24.79
CA VAL A 5 9.00 3.95 -24.65
C VAL A 5 8.63 4.51 -26.02
N PHE A 6 9.57 4.56 -26.97
CA PHE A 6 9.31 5.01 -28.35
C PHE A 6 8.43 4.04 -29.13
N LEU A 7 8.59 2.72 -28.92
CA LEU A 7 7.73 1.69 -29.51
C LEU A 7 6.30 1.72 -28.92
N LEU A 8 6.16 1.97 -27.64
CA LEU A 8 4.83 2.17 -27.00
C LEU A 8 4.17 3.45 -27.49
N LEU A 9 4.89 4.54 -27.67
CA LEU A 9 4.35 5.78 -28.24
C LEU A 9 3.98 5.63 -29.74
N SER A 10 4.77 4.90 -30.54
CA SER A 10 4.46 4.66 -31.94
C SER A 10 3.30 3.69 -32.12
N PHE A 11 3.05 2.75 -31.21
CA PHE A 11 1.90 1.86 -31.23
C PHE A 11 0.59 2.62 -30.93
N ILE A 12 0.62 3.69 -30.14
CA ILE A 12 -0.51 4.58 -29.85
C ILE A 12 -0.90 5.42 -31.08
N LEU A 13 0.03 5.69 -32.00
CA LEU A 13 -0.20 6.49 -33.22
C LEU A 13 -0.82 5.70 -34.39
N PHE A 14 -0.82 4.36 -34.35
CA PHE A 14 -1.34 3.50 -35.43
C PHE A 14 -2.70 2.86 -35.15
N ILE A 15 -3.22 2.92 -33.95
CA ILE A 15 -4.61 2.57 -33.68
C ILE A 15 -5.40 3.83 -33.93
N GLY A 16 -6.27 3.84 -34.95
CA GLY A 16 -7.30 4.87 -35.12
C GLY A 16 -8.05 4.96 -33.80
N ALA A 17 -7.61 5.85 -32.94
CA ALA A 17 -8.19 6.10 -31.64
C ALA A 17 -9.49 6.85 -31.88
N ASP A 18 -10.57 6.14 -32.14
CA ASP A 18 -11.87 6.63 -31.76
C ASP A 18 -11.80 6.75 -30.25
N ALA A 19 -11.56 7.98 -29.77
CA ALA A 19 -11.50 8.30 -28.35
C ALA A 19 -12.90 8.04 -27.75
N GLN A 20 -13.17 6.79 -27.47
CA GLN A 20 -14.36 6.38 -26.75
C GLN A 20 -14.11 6.63 -25.28
N ILE A 21 -14.42 7.83 -24.91
CA ILE A 21 -14.66 8.26 -23.54
C ILE A 21 -15.75 7.35 -22.97
N TYR A 22 -15.98 7.34 -21.68
CA TYR A 22 -17.15 6.78 -20.97
C TYR A 22 -18.51 7.11 -21.59
N SER A 23 -18.54 7.50 -22.85
CA SER A 23 -19.69 7.86 -23.65
C SER A 23 -19.82 6.90 -24.81
N ASP A 24 -20.96 6.30 -24.95
CA ASP A 24 -21.29 5.58 -26.16
C ASP A 24 -21.61 6.57 -27.27
N LYS A 25 -21.22 6.20 -28.50
CA LYS A 25 -21.61 6.96 -29.66
C LYS A 25 -23.13 6.79 -29.83
N VAL A 26 -23.88 7.85 -29.59
CA VAL A 26 -25.34 7.87 -29.61
C VAL A 26 -25.87 7.54 -31.00
N VAL A 27 -25.04 7.76 -32.01
CA VAL A 27 -25.45 7.64 -33.42
C VAL A 27 -24.96 6.32 -34.00
N GLY A 28 -25.85 5.33 -34.12
CA GLY A 28 -25.64 4.16 -34.97
C GLY A 28 -25.49 4.57 -36.45
N LYS A 29 -24.91 3.69 -37.28
CA LYS A 29 -24.60 3.91 -38.69
C LYS A 29 -25.80 4.40 -39.59
N ASN A 30 -27.01 4.53 -39.08
CA ASN A 30 -28.22 4.75 -39.84
C ASN A 30 -28.98 6.07 -39.58
N SER A 31 -28.47 6.99 -38.80
CA SER A 31 -29.20 8.23 -38.51
C SER A 31 -28.41 9.50 -38.82
N ALA A 32 -28.32 9.81 -40.13
CA ALA A 32 -27.79 11.09 -40.58
C ALA A 32 -28.59 12.30 -40.01
N GLN A 33 -29.87 12.11 -39.72
CA GLN A 33 -30.74 13.14 -39.10
C GLN A 33 -30.40 13.41 -37.62
N GLU A 34 -29.97 12.42 -36.84
CA GLU A 34 -29.53 12.62 -35.46
C GLU A 34 -28.13 13.26 -35.40
N LEU A 35 -27.27 12.97 -36.37
CA LEU A 35 -25.97 13.64 -36.52
C LEU A 35 -26.14 15.14 -36.82
N ASP A 36 -27.07 15.50 -37.69
CA ASP A 36 -27.39 16.89 -38.02
C ASP A 36 -27.96 17.64 -36.80
N SER A 37 -28.80 16.98 -35.99
CA SER A 37 -29.32 17.61 -34.76
C SER A 37 -28.29 17.80 -33.67
N LEU A 38 -27.32 16.89 -33.54
CA LEU A 38 -26.21 17.00 -32.59
C LEU A 38 -25.12 18.00 -33.05
N SER A 39 -24.93 18.15 -34.36
CA SER A 39 -23.96 19.11 -34.93
C SER A 39 -24.34 20.58 -34.69
N VAL A 40 -25.64 20.84 -34.42
CA VAL A 40 -26.20 22.17 -34.14
C VAL A 40 -26.45 22.40 -32.64
N ALA A 41 -26.34 21.35 -31.81
CA ALA A 41 -26.56 21.48 -30.37
C ALA A 41 -25.43 22.24 -29.69
N GLU A 42 -25.74 23.39 -29.11
CA GLU A 42 -24.82 24.14 -28.23
C GLU A 42 -24.48 23.30 -27.00
N TYR A 43 -23.18 23.14 -26.69
CA TYR A 43 -22.75 22.48 -25.49
C TYR A 43 -22.83 23.46 -24.30
N PRO A 44 -23.75 23.26 -23.33
CA PRO A 44 -24.09 24.31 -22.36
C PRO A 44 -23.08 24.46 -21.21
N TYR A 45 -22.01 23.66 -21.17
CA TYR A 45 -21.09 23.60 -20.04
C TYR A 45 -19.70 24.09 -20.40
N LEU A 46 -19.01 24.70 -19.43
CA LEU A 46 -17.63 25.15 -19.56
C LEU A 46 -16.62 23.99 -19.67
N LEU A 47 -16.91 22.87 -19.01
CA LEU A 47 -16.08 21.65 -18.98
C LEU A 47 -16.83 20.45 -19.55
N PRO A 48 -16.11 19.47 -20.09
CA PRO A 48 -14.66 19.43 -20.35
C PRO A 48 -14.25 20.33 -21.52
N ILE A 49 -13.01 20.81 -21.48
CA ILE A 49 -12.38 21.47 -22.64
C ILE A 49 -12.49 20.52 -23.84
N TRP A 50 -13.00 21.00 -25.00
CA TRP A 50 -13.36 20.22 -26.18
C TRP A 50 -14.69 19.45 -26.06
N GLY A 51 -15.49 19.68 -25.02
CA GLY A 51 -16.79 19.05 -24.86
C GLY A 51 -17.69 19.23 -26.08
N GLU A 52 -17.80 20.47 -26.58
CA GLU A 52 -18.58 20.79 -27.79
C GLU A 52 -18.11 19.99 -29.01
N LYS A 53 -16.78 19.96 -29.29
CA LYS A 53 -16.22 19.22 -30.43
C LYS A 53 -16.57 17.74 -30.39
N VAL A 54 -16.49 17.16 -29.19
CA VAL A 54 -16.75 15.70 -29.01
C VAL A 54 -18.25 15.40 -29.11
N THR A 55 -19.12 16.29 -28.62
CA THR A 55 -20.58 16.16 -28.81
C THR A 55 -20.96 16.26 -30.27
N GLN A 56 -20.36 17.18 -31.02
CA GLN A 56 -20.53 17.29 -32.48
C GLN A 56 -20.09 16.04 -33.25
N LEU A 57 -19.16 15.24 -32.69
CA LEU A 57 -18.78 13.94 -33.26
C LEU A 57 -19.76 12.81 -32.90
N GLY A 58 -20.84 13.11 -32.17
CA GLY A 58 -21.91 12.17 -31.83
C GLY A 58 -21.67 11.39 -30.54
N PHE A 59 -20.83 11.91 -29.63
CA PHE A 59 -20.66 11.31 -28.32
C PHE A 59 -21.51 12.01 -27.26
N ASP A 60 -22.21 11.23 -26.44
CA ASP A 60 -22.91 11.73 -25.25
C ASP A 60 -21.94 11.74 -24.06
N LEU A 61 -21.57 12.93 -23.61
CA LEU A 61 -20.63 13.11 -22.49
C LEU A 61 -21.38 13.04 -21.15
N PRO A 62 -20.78 12.42 -20.11
CA PRO A 62 -21.30 12.56 -18.76
C PRO A 62 -21.19 14.02 -18.30
N TYR A 63 -21.97 14.40 -17.29
CA TYR A 63 -21.79 15.72 -16.67
C TYR A 63 -20.35 15.94 -16.23
N SER A 64 -19.90 17.17 -16.39
CA SER A 64 -18.48 17.53 -16.29
C SER A 64 -17.91 17.44 -14.89
N ALA A 65 -18.72 17.59 -13.86
CA ALA A 65 -18.27 17.53 -12.46
C ALA A 65 -19.08 16.53 -11.64
N GLY A 66 -18.54 16.14 -10.50
CA GLY A 66 -19.22 15.24 -9.59
C GLY A 66 -18.58 15.21 -8.19
N VAL A 67 -19.29 14.58 -7.28
CA VAL A 67 -18.79 14.22 -5.98
C VAL A 67 -19.14 12.76 -5.73
N SER A 68 -18.15 11.97 -5.31
CA SER A 68 -18.38 10.59 -4.87
C SER A 68 -18.04 10.40 -3.40
N VAL A 69 -18.83 9.58 -2.73
CA VAL A 69 -18.56 9.09 -1.38
C VAL A 69 -18.38 7.58 -1.47
N GLN A 70 -17.27 7.09 -0.98
CA GLN A 70 -16.87 5.70 -1.11
C GLN A 70 -16.51 5.14 0.26
N TYR A 71 -17.03 3.97 0.58
CA TYR A 71 -16.54 3.13 1.66
C TYR A 71 -15.44 2.24 1.14
N VAL A 72 -14.37 2.11 1.90
CA VAL A 72 -13.19 1.29 1.58
C VAL A 72 -12.93 0.35 2.74
N TRP A 73 -12.91 -0.93 2.46
CA TRP A 73 -12.37 -1.95 3.35
C TRP A 73 -11.18 -2.61 2.67
N GLN A 74 -10.09 -2.80 3.40
CA GLN A 74 -8.88 -3.44 2.89
C GLN A 74 -8.19 -4.22 3.99
N GLU A 75 -7.72 -5.41 3.63
CA GLU A 75 -6.80 -6.24 4.41
C GLU A 75 -5.54 -6.47 3.57
N SER A 76 -4.36 -6.29 4.18
CA SER A 76 -3.07 -6.37 3.47
C SER A 76 -2.02 -7.04 4.34
N ASP A 77 -1.31 -8.01 3.77
CA ASP A 77 -0.09 -8.55 4.36
C ASP A 77 1.08 -7.59 4.09
N LEU A 78 1.89 -7.41 5.12
CA LEU A 78 2.99 -6.45 5.14
C LEU A 78 4.31 -7.18 5.39
N LEU A 79 5.36 -6.63 4.82
CA LEU A 79 6.74 -6.93 5.21
C LEU A 79 7.28 -5.76 6.02
N ILE A 80 7.95 -6.09 7.11
CA ILE A 80 8.61 -5.13 8.00
C ILE A 80 10.09 -5.48 8.00
N ASP A 81 10.91 -4.51 7.63
CA ASP A 81 12.36 -4.62 7.52
C ASP A 81 13.04 -3.44 8.23
N ASN A 82 14.35 -3.50 8.45
CA ASN A 82 15.20 -2.42 9.00
C ASN A 82 14.70 -1.90 10.36
N LEU A 83 14.32 -2.81 11.26
CA LEU A 83 13.83 -2.47 12.57
C LEU A 83 14.95 -1.86 13.44
N GLN A 84 14.74 -0.65 13.88
CA GLN A 84 15.51 0.02 14.91
C GLN A 84 14.58 0.38 16.06
N VAL A 85 15.00 0.10 17.28
CA VAL A 85 14.19 0.36 18.48
C VAL A 85 15.02 1.16 19.47
N GLY A 86 14.44 2.21 20.02
CA GLY A 86 14.95 2.98 21.13
C GLY A 86 14.00 2.91 22.33
N PHE A 87 14.49 3.27 23.49
CA PHE A 87 13.70 3.27 24.71
C PHE A 87 13.87 4.62 25.40
N ASN A 88 12.76 5.23 25.83
CA ASN A 88 12.74 6.52 26.56
C ASN A 88 13.55 7.63 25.86
N ASN A 89 13.38 7.79 24.56
CA ASN A 89 14.17 8.70 23.70
C ASN A 89 15.68 8.45 23.72
N GLY A 90 16.09 7.22 23.99
CA GLY A 90 17.49 6.79 24.00
C GLY A 90 18.04 6.46 22.62
N ASN A 91 19.18 5.78 22.61
CA ASN A 91 19.81 5.33 21.36
C ASN A 91 18.97 4.26 20.67
N LEU A 92 18.91 4.31 19.33
CA LEU A 92 18.29 3.27 18.52
C LEU A 92 19.21 2.06 18.37
N PHE A 93 18.71 0.88 18.66
CA PHE A 93 19.36 -0.41 18.46
C PHE A 93 18.84 -1.04 17.17
N ALA A 94 19.73 -1.46 16.27
CA ALA A 94 19.35 -2.25 15.09
C ALA A 94 19.07 -3.69 15.55
N LEU A 95 17.83 -4.14 15.39
CA LEU A 95 17.36 -5.42 15.92
C LEU A 95 16.96 -6.43 14.83
N ASP A 96 17.22 -6.19 13.55
CA ASP A 96 16.84 -7.06 12.45
C ASP A 96 17.33 -8.51 12.56
N GLU A 97 18.50 -8.73 13.17
CA GLU A 97 19.02 -10.07 13.38
C GLU A 97 18.38 -10.80 14.57
N ILE A 98 17.88 -10.01 15.53
CA ILE A 98 17.35 -10.49 16.82
C ILE A 98 15.82 -10.61 16.77
N VAL A 99 15.15 -9.63 16.18
CA VAL A 99 13.69 -9.59 16.05
C VAL A 99 13.31 -9.99 14.64
N ARG A 100 12.52 -11.05 14.51
CA ARG A 100 12.02 -11.53 13.22
C ARG A 100 10.52 -11.46 13.19
N PHE A 101 9.98 -10.73 12.23
CA PHE A 101 8.55 -10.67 11.99
C PHE A 101 8.09 -11.94 11.28
N LYS A 102 7.05 -12.59 11.82
CA LYS A 102 6.46 -13.80 11.24
C LYS A 102 5.29 -13.45 10.32
N ASN A 103 4.36 -12.68 10.85
CA ASN A 103 3.19 -12.20 10.14
C ASN A 103 2.97 -10.73 10.48
N ALA A 104 2.57 -9.95 9.50
CA ALA A 104 2.12 -8.59 9.73
C ALA A 104 0.93 -8.33 8.81
N THR A 105 -0.24 -8.07 9.39
CA THR A 105 -1.48 -7.84 8.64
C THR A 105 -2.08 -6.51 9.04
N ALA A 106 -2.41 -5.68 8.04
CA ALA A 106 -3.10 -4.41 8.24
C ALA A 106 -4.53 -4.46 7.72
N ILE A 107 -5.48 -4.05 8.55
CA ILE A 107 -6.88 -3.90 8.19
C ILE A 107 -7.22 -2.40 8.23
N THR A 108 -7.85 -1.91 7.17
CA THR A 108 -8.28 -0.52 7.02
C THR A 108 -9.77 -0.47 6.73
N ASN A 109 -10.50 0.34 7.49
CA ASN A 109 -11.90 0.69 7.24
C ASN A 109 -11.98 2.21 7.10
N GLY A 110 -12.56 2.71 6.02
CA GLY A 110 -12.60 4.16 5.84
C GLY A 110 -13.65 4.66 4.88
N VAL A 111 -13.87 5.95 4.96
CA VAL A 111 -14.73 6.70 4.04
C VAL A 111 -13.87 7.71 3.29
N ASN A 112 -14.08 7.77 1.98
CA ASN A 112 -13.37 8.65 1.08
C ASN A 112 -14.37 9.52 0.30
N VAL A 113 -14.18 10.83 0.32
CA VAL A 113 -14.94 11.80 -0.46
C VAL A 113 -14.06 12.28 -1.60
N ARG A 114 -14.57 12.19 -2.82
CA ARG A 114 -13.85 12.58 -4.04
C ARG A 114 -14.69 13.56 -4.85
N PRO A 115 -14.48 14.87 -4.75
CA PRO A 115 -14.91 15.82 -5.76
C PRO A 115 -14.08 15.62 -7.03
N ASP A 116 -14.74 15.55 -8.18
CA ASP A 116 -14.09 15.31 -9.46
C ASP A 116 -14.61 16.21 -10.58
N PHE A 117 -13.79 16.42 -11.59
CA PHE A 117 -14.21 17.04 -12.85
C PHE A 117 -13.43 16.50 -14.04
N TRP A 118 -14.06 16.48 -15.17
CA TRP A 118 -13.44 16.17 -16.45
C TRP A 118 -12.79 17.44 -17.01
N LEU A 119 -11.46 17.51 -16.96
CA LEU A 119 -10.73 18.63 -17.57
C LEU A 119 -10.76 18.54 -19.09
N PHE A 120 -10.50 17.36 -19.61
CA PHE A 120 -10.72 17.00 -21.02
C PHE A 120 -11.66 15.80 -21.08
N PRO A 121 -12.29 15.54 -22.24
CA PRO A 121 -13.16 14.39 -22.37
C PRO A 121 -12.53 13.02 -22.04
N PHE A 122 -11.20 12.95 -22.03
CA PHE A 122 -10.42 11.75 -21.73
C PHE A 122 -9.65 11.84 -20.39
N LEU A 123 -9.74 12.96 -19.66
CA LEU A 123 -8.95 13.19 -18.45
C LEU A 123 -9.83 13.68 -17.30
N ASN A 124 -10.06 12.79 -16.34
CA ASN A 124 -10.71 13.13 -15.07
C ASN A 124 -9.66 13.50 -14.02
N ILE A 125 -9.92 14.57 -13.26
CA ILE A 125 -9.10 15.02 -12.13
C ILE A 125 -10.00 15.07 -10.89
N TYR A 126 -9.48 14.63 -9.74
CA TYR A 126 -10.26 14.60 -8.51
C TYR A 126 -9.40 14.87 -7.27
N GLY A 127 -10.05 15.44 -6.26
CA GLY A 127 -9.52 15.49 -4.90
C GLY A 127 -9.78 14.20 -4.15
N ILE A 128 -9.02 13.95 -3.11
CA ILE A 128 -9.16 12.79 -2.21
C ILE A 128 -9.15 13.31 -0.79
N PHE A 129 -10.22 13.06 -0.04
CA PHE A 129 -10.36 13.38 1.37
C PHE A 129 -10.90 12.15 2.07
N ALA A 130 -10.07 11.48 2.87
CA ALA A 130 -10.46 10.24 3.52
C ALA A 130 -10.17 10.26 5.01
N LYS A 131 -11.03 9.57 5.75
CA LYS A 131 -10.82 9.21 7.15
C LYS A 131 -10.95 7.71 7.29
N SER A 132 -10.02 7.10 8.02
CA SER A 132 -9.99 5.65 8.20
C SER A 132 -9.58 5.27 9.62
N GLU A 133 -10.14 4.15 10.07
CA GLU A 133 -9.70 3.39 11.23
C GLU A 133 -8.82 2.25 10.74
N ASN A 134 -7.65 2.11 11.34
CA ASN A 134 -6.65 1.15 10.93
C ASN A 134 -6.26 0.26 12.10
N GLN A 135 -6.06 -1.01 11.81
CA GLN A 135 -5.52 -1.98 12.75
C GLN A 135 -4.35 -2.69 12.09
N THR A 136 -3.21 -2.75 12.76
CA THR A 136 -2.08 -3.55 12.32
C THR A 136 -1.77 -4.58 13.40
N ALA A 137 -1.92 -5.85 13.06
CA ALA A 137 -1.52 -6.98 13.89
C ALA A 137 -0.16 -7.48 13.39
N VAL A 138 0.77 -7.69 14.33
CA VAL A 138 2.13 -8.10 14.04
C VAL A 138 2.53 -9.21 15.00
N ASP A 139 2.92 -10.37 14.45
CA ASP A 139 3.52 -11.45 15.21
C ASP A 139 5.04 -11.44 14.98
N PHE A 140 5.79 -11.45 16.04
CA PHE A 140 7.24 -11.45 15.98
C PHE A 140 7.86 -12.40 17.00
N GLY A 141 9.08 -12.83 16.73
CA GLY A 141 9.90 -13.59 17.64
C GLY A 141 11.20 -12.87 17.94
N VAL A 142 11.64 -12.91 19.18
CA VAL A 142 12.98 -12.51 19.56
C VAL A 142 13.85 -13.73 19.60
N TYR A 143 14.97 -13.69 18.91
CA TYR A 143 15.90 -14.79 18.76
C TYR A 143 17.24 -14.43 19.37
N ALA A 144 17.84 -15.37 20.07
CA ALA A 144 19.21 -15.25 20.56
C ALA A 144 20.05 -16.40 19.99
N PRO A 145 21.37 -16.25 19.93
CA PRO A 145 22.25 -17.39 19.70
C PRO A 145 21.95 -18.49 20.73
N GLY A 146 21.43 -19.61 20.23
CA GLY A 146 21.09 -20.79 21.03
C GLY A 146 22.29 -21.73 21.21
N SER A 147 22.09 -23.01 20.89
CA SER A 147 23.17 -23.96 20.79
C SER A 147 24.14 -23.62 19.65
N PHE A 148 25.39 -24.05 19.78
CA PHE A 148 26.33 -23.94 18.68
C PHE A 148 26.99 -25.30 18.41
N GLU A 149 27.21 -25.57 17.14
CA GLU A 149 28.02 -26.72 16.72
C GLU A 149 29.39 -26.24 16.25
N VAL A 150 30.42 -26.97 16.59
CA VAL A 150 31.76 -26.73 16.08
C VAL A 150 31.98 -27.65 14.88
N VAL A 151 31.80 -27.13 13.67
CA VAL A 151 32.06 -27.85 12.42
C VAL A 151 33.38 -27.37 11.84
N ASP A 152 34.32 -28.27 11.67
CA ASP A 152 35.66 -27.98 11.14
C ASP A 152 36.42 -26.85 11.91
N GLY A 153 36.14 -26.70 13.20
CA GLY A 153 36.73 -25.66 14.04
C GLY A 153 36.05 -24.29 13.90
N THR A 154 34.95 -24.21 13.17
CA THR A 154 34.11 -23.00 13.00
C THR A 154 32.85 -23.15 13.85
N LEU A 155 32.53 -22.08 14.54
CA LEU A 155 31.35 -21.99 15.41
C LEU A 155 30.13 -21.63 14.57
N ASN A 156 29.21 -22.58 14.41
CA ASN A 156 27.93 -22.38 13.76
C ASN A 156 26.85 -22.24 14.83
N TRP A 157 26.23 -21.05 14.88
CA TRP A 157 25.15 -20.76 15.80
C TRP A 157 23.82 -21.20 15.23
N GLU A 158 23.03 -21.93 16.02
CA GLU A 158 21.60 -22.05 15.83
C GLU A 158 20.90 -20.92 16.59
N TRP A 159 20.03 -20.18 15.92
CA TRP A 159 19.25 -19.15 16.55
C TRP A 159 17.97 -19.75 17.13
N GLU A 160 17.84 -19.65 18.44
CA GLU A 160 16.67 -20.13 19.16
C GLU A 160 15.72 -18.99 19.48
N SER A 161 14.41 -19.26 19.37
CA SER A 161 13.40 -18.30 19.81
C SER A 161 13.41 -18.22 21.33
N VAL A 162 13.76 -17.06 21.86
CA VAL A 162 13.70 -16.79 23.31
C VAL A 162 12.36 -16.24 23.74
N MET A 163 11.64 -15.62 22.78
CA MET A 163 10.35 -15.02 23.02
C MET A 163 9.54 -14.99 21.71
N GLU A 164 8.26 -15.28 21.83
CA GLU A 164 7.27 -15.03 20.76
C GLU A 164 6.18 -14.13 21.33
N ALA A 165 5.86 -13.08 20.60
CA ALA A 165 4.84 -12.14 20.99
C ALA A 165 4.05 -11.64 19.77
N GLY A 166 2.82 -11.25 20.02
CA GLY A 166 1.99 -10.57 19.05
C GLY A 166 1.52 -9.25 19.62
N THR A 167 1.47 -8.24 18.78
CA THR A 167 0.92 -6.93 19.14
C THR A 167 -0.08 -6.46 18.10
N THR A 168 -1.05 -5.66 18.54
CA THR A 168 -2.05 -5.06 17.67
C THR A 168 -2.14 -3.57 17.96
N ALA A 169 -1.68 -2.77 17.00
CA ALA A 169 -1.82 -1.32 17.06
C ALA A 169 -3.11 -0.90 16.33
N ARG A 170 -3.86 0.02 16.94
CA ARG A 170 -5.06 0.64 16.35
C ARG A 170 -4.86 2.14 16.31
N PHE A 171 -5.17 2.75 15.18
CA PHE A 171 -5.01 4.18 14.98
C PHE A 171 -5.96 4.72 13.92
N ASP A 172 -6.32 5.98 14.08
CA ASP A 172 -7.07 6.73 13.10
C ASP A 172 -6.12 7.40 12.12
N ALA A 173 -6.53 7.50 10.86
CA ALA A 173 -5.76 8.21 9.86
C ALA A 173 -6.64 9.16 9.04
N THR A 174 -6.05 10.29 8.68
CA THR A 174 -6.67 11.26 7.77
C THR A 174 -5.81 11.37 6.52
N SER A 175 -6.41 11.16 5.35
CA SER A 175 -5.70 11.25 4.07
C SER A 175 -6.23 12.41 3.24
N ILE A 176 -5.30 13.18 2.69
CA ILE A 176 -5.58 14.24 1.72
C ILE A 176 -4.74 13.97 0.48
N GLY A 177 -5.33 14.20 -0.69
CA GLY A 177 -4.60 13.96 -1.93
C GLY A 177 -5.36 14.38 -3.16
N PHE A 178 -4.81 13.98 -4.29
CA PHE A 178 -5.44 14.16 -5.59
C PHE A 178 -5.17 12.96 -6.49
N GLY A 179 -5.98 12.82 -7.52
CA GLY A 179 -5.76 11.80 -8.52
C GLY A 179 -6.12 12.27 -9.91
N VAL A 180 -5.65 11.53 -10.88
CA VAL A 180 -5.92 11.72 -12.29
C VAL A 180 -6.21 10.38 -12.95
N THR A 181 -7.22 10.35 -13.82
CA THR A 181 -7.60 9.14 -14.56
C THR A 181 -7.72 9.46 -16.05
N PRO A 182 -6.63 9.35 -16.84
CA PRO A 182 -6.75 9.31 -18.29
C PRO A 182 -7.50 8.05 -18.70
N THR A 183 -8.45 8.22 -19.63
CA THR A 183 -9.29 7.15 -20.16
C THR A 183 -9.30 7.24 -21.68
N ILE A 184 -9.09 6.11 -22.36
CA ILE A 184 -9.10 6.00 -23.81
C ILE A 184 -10.04 4.86 -24.25
N GLY A 185 -10.71 5.05 -25.38
CA GLY A 185 -11.51 3.99 -26.01
C GLY A 185 -10.63 3.00 -26.77
N VAL A 186 -10.87 1.71 -26.59
CA VAL A 186 -10.13 0.63 -27.27
C VAL A 186 -11.10 -0.48 -27.66
N GLY A 187 -11.24 -0.74 -28.96
CA GLY A 187 -11.98 -1.93 -29.45
C GLY A 187 -13.42 -2.05 -28.97
N GLY A 188 -14.14 -0.93 -28.81
CA GLY A 188 -15.52 -0.90 -28.29
C GLY A 188 -15.64 -1.06 -26.77
N GLY A 189 -14.54 -0.91 -26.07
CA GLY A 189 -14.41 -0.79 -24.62
C GLY A 189 -13.59 0.43 -24.24
N PHE A 190 -13.09 0.47 -23.01
CA PHE A 190 -12.23 1.54 -22.52
C PHE A 190 -11.02 0.99 -21.77
N MET A 191 -9.95 1.75 -21.78
CA MET A 191 -8.79 1.58 -20.91
C MET A 191 -8.62 2.83 -20.06
N ALA A 192 -8.54 2.67 -18.75
CA ALA A 192 -8.35 3.77 -17.79
C ALA A 192 -7.12 3.51 -16.93
N PHE A 193 -6.39 4.57 -16.61
CA PHE A 193 -5.20 4.53 -15.77
C PHE A 193 -5.42 5.42 -14.56
N ASP A 194 -5.83 4.83 -13.45
CA ASP A 194 -6.09 5.55 -12.21
C ASP A 194 -4.79 5.79 -11.44
N MET A 195 -4.45 7.04 -11.20
CA MET A 195 -3.24 7.46 -10.48
C MET A 195 -3.62 8.34 -9.30
N ASN A 196 -3.33 7.88 -8.08
CA ASN A 196 -3.62 8.60 -6.85
C ASN A 196 -2.33 8.98 -6.12
N PHE A 197 -2.28 10.20 -5.62
CA PHE A 197 -1.20 10.73 -4.80
C PHE A 197 -1.82 11.20 -3.48
N THR A 198 -1.51 10.53 -2.38
CA THR A 198 -2.08 10.83 -1.08
C THR A 198 -1.00 11.02 -0.02
N TRP A 199 -1.28 11.92 0.90
CA TRP A 199 -0.56 12.15 2.15
C TRP A 199 -1.48 11.73 3.27
N THR A 200 -1.07 10.72 4.02
CA THR A 200 -1.85 10.13 5.12
C THR A 200 -1.20 10.52 6.42
N ASP A 201 -1.91 11.29 7.20
CA ASP A 201 -1.53 11.71 8.54
C ASP A 201 -2.03 10.68 9.55
N ILE A 202 -1.10 10.21 10.37
CA ILE A 202 -1.32 9.21 11.42
C ILE A 202 -0.69 9.80 12.68
N PRO A 203 -1.41 9.96 13.79
CA PRO A 203 -0.91 10.63 15.00
C PRO A 203 0.38 10.05 15.56
N GLU A 204 0.60 8.73 15.37
CA GLU A 204 1.77 8.01 15.84
C GLU A 204 3.01 8.16 14.93
N LEU A 205 2.88 8.86 13.79
CA LEU A 205 3.97 9.11 12.86
C LEU A 205 4.47 10.56 12.94
N ASP A 206 5.78 10.73 12.92
CA ASP A 206 6.42 12.06 12.89
C ASP A 206 6.10 12.85 11.60
N LYS A 207 5.78 12.16 10.52
CA LYS A 207 5.52 12.76 9.20
C LYS A 207 4.43 11.98 8.48
N PRO A 208 3.59 12.68 7.67
CA PRO A 208 2.57 12.02 6.86
C PRO A 208 3.17 11.00 5.89
N ALA A 209 2.58 9.81 5.85
CA ALA A 209 2.95 8.78 4.90
C ALA A 209 2.53 9.18 3.48
N LYS A 210 3.46 9.04 2.52
CA LYS A 210 3.19 9.30 1.10
C LYS A 210 2.84 7.99 0.40
N ILE A 211 1.67 7.95 -0.21
CA ILE A 211 1.17 6.76 -0.89
C ILE A 211 0.88 7.12 -2.34
N PHE A 212 1.44 6.32 -3.25
CA PHE A 212 1.13 6.36 -4.67
C PHE A 212 0.41 5.09 -5.07
N ILE A 213 -0.75 5.26 -5.73
CA ILE A 213 -1.56 4.17 -6.25
C ILE A 213 -1.62 4.29 -7.77
N PHE A 214 -1.40 3.17 -8.46
CA PHE A 214 -1.56 3.05 -9.89
C PHE A 214 -2.47 1.87 -10.22
N GLY A 215 -3.59 2.16 -10.90
CA GLY A 215 -4.64 1.17 -11.21
C GLY A 215 -5.02 1.17 -12.69
N PRO A 216 -4.33 0.41 -13.56
CA PRO A 216 -4.80 0.19 -14.93
C PRO A 216 -6.07 -0.66 -14.93
N ARG A 217 -7.06 -0.23 -15.71
CA ARG A 217 -8.35 -0.91 -15.89
C ARG A 217 -8.64 -1.06 -17.35
N LEU A 218 -9.19 -2.23 -17.73
CA LEU A 218 -9.73 -2.51 -19.05
C LEU A 218 -11.19 -2.93 -18.87
N GLY A 219 -12.09 -2.25 -19.55
CA GLY A 219 -13.51 -2.47 -19.34
C GLY A 219 -14.36 -2.22 -20.56
N LYS A 220 -15.65 -2.48 -20.39
CA LYS A 220 -16.68 -2.23 -21.40
C LYS A 220 -17.96 -1.75 -20.74
N THR A 221 -18.63 -0.80 -21.40
CA THR A 221 -19.94 -0.28 -21.00
C THR A 221 -21.03 -0.97 -21.80
N PHE A 222 -22.10 -1.36 -21.12
CA PHE A 222 -23.27 -1.99 -21.69
C PHE A 222 -24.49 -1.10 -21.42
N GLN A 223 -25.14 -0.65 -22.49
CA GLN A 223 -26.33 0.19 -22.40
C GLN A 223 -27.57 -0.66 -22.15
N PHE A 224 -28.47 -0.14 -21.32
CA PHE A 224 -29.78 -0.72 -21.11
C PHE A 224 -30.82 -0.11 -22.11
N LYS A 225 -31.99 -0.71 -22.17
CA LYS A 225 -33.11 -0.18 -23.01
C LYS A 225 -33.55 1.22 -22.60
N ARG A 226 -33.36 1.60 -21.33
CA ARG A 226 -33.65 2.96 -20.86
C ARG A 226 -32.50 3.86 -21.24
N PRO A 227 -32.73 4.95 -21.99
CA PRO A 227 -31.69 5.96 -22.20
C PRO A 227 -31.07 6.42 -20.86
N GLN A 228 -29.81 6.72 -20.84
CA GLN A 228 -29.06 7.12 -19.63
C GLN A 228 -28.71 6.00 -18.63
N GLN A 229 -29.29 4.78 -18.76
CA GLN A 229 -28.92 3.66 -17.90
C GLN A 229 -27.88 2.79 -18.58
N ASN A 230 -26.77 2.57 -17.89
CA ASN A 230 -25.72 1.68 -18.35
C ASN A 230 -25.00 1.00 -17.18
N ILE A 231 -24.26 -0.04 -17.47
CA ILE A 231 -23.33 -0.68 -16.56
C ILE A 231 -21.97 -0.81 -17.23
N ALA A 232 -20.96 -0.25 -16.61
CA ALA A 232 -19.56 -0.47 -16.97
C ALA A 232 -18.98 -1.59 -16.11
N LEU A 233 -18.32 -2.55 -16.76
CA LEU A 233 -17.60 -3.64 -16.10
C LEU A 233 -16.13 -3.54 -16.47
N TRP A 234 -15.24 -3.79 -15.53
CA TRP A 234 -13.80 -3.80 -15.78
C TRP A 234 -13.05 -4.83 -14.96
N VAL A 235 -11.89 -5.19 -15.49
CA VAL A 235 -10.85 -5.92 -14.81
C VAL A 235 -9.57 -5.08 -14.84
N GLY A 236 -8.65 -5.32 -13.92
CA GLY A 236 -7.42 -4.53 -13.90
C GLY A 236 -6.43 -4.96 -12.85
N GLY A 237 -5.41 -4.15 -12.69
CA GLY A 237 -4.42 -4.25 -11.64
C GLY A 237 -4.53 -3.06 -10.68
N PHE A 238 -3.99 -3.25 -9.49
CA PHE A 238 -3.91 -2.22 -8.46
C PHE A 238 -2.56 -2.30 -7.80
N ARG A 239 -1.72 -1.30 -8.01
CA ARG A 239 -0.39 -1.21 -7.44
C ARG A 239 -0.34 -0.13 -6.39
N VAL A 240 0.16 -0.49 -5.20
CA VAL A 240 0.43 0.48 -4.12
C VAL A 240 1.94 0.59 -3.91
N LYS A 241 2.42 1.83 -3.89
CA LYS A 241 3.76 2.17 -3.45
C LYS A 241 3.65 3.11 -2.25
N MET A 242 4.19 2.68 -1.12
CA MET A 242 4.32 3.49 0.08
C MET A 242 5.77 3.94 0.24
N ASN A 243 6.00 5.11 0.84
CA ASN A 243 7.31 5.43 1.38
C ASN A 243 7.55 4.51 2.58
N SER A 244 8.68 3.83 2.59
CA SER A 244 8.97 2.75 3.52
C SER A 244 9.31 3.23 4.92
N GLY A 245 9.99 4.36 5.10
CA GLY A 245 10.43 4.83 6.41
C GLY A 245 9.25 5.24 7.30
N THR A 246 9.05 4.49 8.38
CA THR A 246 8.04 4.75 9.40
C THR A 246 8.74 4.88 10.75
N SER A 247 8.67 6.05 11.37
CA SER A 247 9.15 6.31 12.73
C SER A 247 8.00 6.77 13.61
N GLY A 248 8.03 6.35 14.85
CA GLY A 248 6.99 6.70 15.82
C GLY A 248 7.38 6.26 17.22
N SER A 249 6.48 6.51 18.17
CA SER A 249 6.62 6.14 19.58
C SER A 249 5.35 5.48 20.09
N LEU A 250 5.49 4.44 20.91
CA LEU A 250 4.40 3.70 21.52
C LEU A 250 4.67 3.52 23.02
N LEU A 251 3.64 3.50 23.83
CA LEU A 251 3.78 3.16 25.26
C LEU A 251 3.98 1.64 25.40
N VAL A 252 4.93 1.25 26.25
CA VAL A 252 5.26 -0.17 26.48
C VAL A 252 4.06 -0.98 26.92
N ASN A 253 3.23 -0.42 27.79
CA ASN A 253 2.04 -1.08 28.31
C ASN A 253 0.97 -1.40 27.24
N ASP A 254 1.00 -0.67 26.13
CA ASP A 254 0.05 -0.87 25.03
C ASP A 254 0.58 -1.90 24.01
N LEU A 255 1.87 -2.25 24.07
CA LEU A 255 2.52 -3.11 23.11
C LEU A 255 2.36 -4.60 23.41
N ILE A 256 2.67 -5.03 24.64
CA ILE A 256 2.78 -6.46 24.98
C ILE A 256 2.33 -6.68 26.43
N PRO A 257 1.25 -7.43 26.68
CA PRO A 257 0.93 -7.89 28.02
C PRO A 257 2.04 -8.81 28.58
N GLY A 258 2.50 -8.58 29.81
CA GLY A 258 3.55 -9.38 30.44
C GLY A 258 4.97 -9.04 29.96
N PHE A 259 5.20 -7.83 29.42
CA PHE A 259 6.48 -7.38 28.89
C PHE A 259 7.64 -7.53 29.88
N ASP A 260 7.43 -7.17 31.16
CA ASP A 260 8.47 -7.25 32.19
C ASP A 260 8.99 -8.67 32.44
N GLU A 261 8.07 -9.67 32.45
CA GLU A 261 8.42 -11.08 32.60
C GLU A 261 9.22 -11.58 31.41
N LEU A 262 8.84 -11.17 30.20
CA LEU A 262 9.51 -11.53 28.96
C LEU A 262 10.91 -10.95 28.88
N VAL A 263 11.09 -9.68 29.27
CA VAL A 263 12.39 -9.01 29.30
C VAL A 263 13.31 -9.66 30.33
N THR A 264 12.80 -9.99 31.53
CA THR A 264 13.58 -10.66 32.58
C THR A 264 14.07 -12.03 32.10
N SER A 265 13.18 -12.85 31.53
CA SER A 265 13.55 -14.17 30.97
C SER A 265 14.57 -14.03 29.81
N GLY A 266 14.42 -12.98 28.99
CA GLY A 266 15.36 -12.70 27.90
C GLY A 266 16.77 -12.35 28.41
N LEU A 267 16.88 -11.54 29.46
CA LEU A 267 18.16 -11.18 30.10
C LEU A 267 18.85 -12.41 30.66
N GLU A 268 18.12 -13.25 31.41
CA GLU A 268 18.71 -14.50 31.98
C GLU A 268 19.27 -15.41 30.89
N LYS A 269 18.56 -15.55 29.76
CA LYS A 269 19.04 -16.33 28.63
C LYS A 269 20.26 -15.73 27.95
N VAL A 270 20.31 -14.41 27.79
CA VAL A 270 21.48 -13.70 27.21
C VAL A 270 22.71 -13.91 28.11
N ASP A 271 22.57 -13.78 29.43
CA ASP A 271 23.64 -13.97 30.36
C ASP A 271 24.17 -15.43 30.34
N GLN A 272 23.28 -16.41 30.32
CA GLN A 272 23.65 -17.81 30.17
C GLN A 272 24.46 -18.05 28.87
N ARG A 273 23.98 -17.49 27.74
CA ARG A 273 24.67 -17.67 26.44
C ARG A 273 26.02 -16.96 26.41
N GLN A 274 26.16 -15.81 27.08
CA GLN A 274 27.47 -15.15 27.22
C GLN A 274 28.48 -16.04 27.98
N GLN A 275 28.05 -16.73 29.04
CA GLN A 275 28.89 -17.68 29.78
C GLN A 275 29.29 -18.86 28.90
N GLU A 276 28.36 -19.48 28.16
CA GLU A 276 28.62 -20.60 27.25
C GLU A 276 29.64 -20.23 26.15
N VAL A 277 29.55 -19.01 25.61
CA VAL A 277 30.56 -18.50 24.65
C VAL A 277 31.94 -18.33 25.28
N ASP A 278 31.99 -17.85 26.50
CA ASP A 278 33.25 -17.69 27.22
C ASP A 278 33.84 -19.08 27.55
N GLU A 279 33.06 -20.03 28.03
CA GLU A 279 33.48 -21.42 28.29
C GLU A 279 33.98 -22.10 27.00
N TRP A 280 33.30 -21.94 25.89
CA TRP A 280 33.76 -22.44 24.59
C TRP A 280 35.14 -21.85 24.27
N TRP A 281 35.29 -20.50 24.36
CA TRP A 281 36.55 -19.85 24.07
C TRP A 281 37.67 -20.35 24.95
N ASP A 282 37.40 -20.55 26.24
CA ASP A 282 38.40 -21.04 27.22
C ASP A 282 38.76 -22.51 27.01
N SER A 283 37.89 -23.31 26.46
CA SER A 283 38.14 -24.70 26.08
C SER A 283 39.10 -24.85 24.89
N LEU A 284 39.32 -23.78 24.10
CA LEU A 284 40.19 -23.80 22.93
C LEU A 284 41.68 -23.79 23.35
N SER A 285 42.49 -24.56 22.63
CA SER A 285 43.95 -24.50 22.77
C SER A 285 44.51 -23.16 22.28
N ASP A 286 45.72 -22.79 22.72
CA ASP A 286 46.39 -21.55 22.29
C ASP A 286 46.55 -21.41 20.78
N ILE A 287 46.66 -22.55 20.04
CA ILE A 287 46.73 -22.57 18.58
C ILE A 287 45.34 -22.28 17.98
N GLN A 288 44.30 -22.83 18.55
CA GLN A 288 42.93 -22.60 18.08
C GLN A 288 42.48 -21.18 18.40
N LYS A 289 42.83 -20.60 19.54
CA LYS A 289 42.54 -19.20 19.89
C LYS A 289 43.21 -18.18 18.95
N LYS A 290 44.29 -18.56 18.27
CA LYS A 290 44.97 -17.71 17.28
C LYS A 290 44.37 -17.82 15.84
N ARG A 291 43.43 -18.72 15.59
CA ARG A 291 42.81 -18.85 14.28
C ARG A 291 41.87 -17.67 14.05
N PRO A 292 41.95 -16.98 12.86
CA PRO A 292 41.12 -15.81 12.55
C PRO A 292 39.60 -16.11 12.64
N GLU A 293 39.20 -17.29 12.24
CA GLU A 293 37.79 -17.73 12.30
C GLU A 293 37.26 -17.79 13.74
N ASN A 294 38.05 -18.36 14.69
CA ASN A 294 37.63 -18.48 16.08
C ASN A 294 37.58 -17.09 16.76
N ILE A 295 38.61 -16.22 16.50
CA ILE A 295 38.57 -14.84 16.96
C ILE A 295 37.32 -14.12 16.45
N ARG A 296 37.05 -14.24 15.17
CA ARG A 296 35.86 -13.62 14.54
C ARG A 296 34.56 -14.13 15.16
N ASN A 297 34.44 -15.46 15.32
CA ASN A 297 33.23 -16.06 15.90
C ASN A 297 33.02 -15.59 17.34
N TYR A 298 34.07 -15.63 18.18
CA TYR A 298 33.99 -15.14 19.55
C TYR A 298 33.62 -13.68 19.65
N THR A 299 34.32 -12.80 18.92
CA THR A 299 34.05 -11.35 18.94
C THR A 299 32.68 -10.99 18.40
N THR A 300 32.24 -11.66 17.31
CA THR A 300 30.92 -11.42 16.74
C THR A 300 29.80 -11.88 17.67
N SER A 301 29.95 -13.07 18.28
CA SER A 301 28.96 -13.60 19.22
C SER A 301 28.84 -12.72 20.47
N LYS A 302 29.95 -12.33 21.06
CA LYS A 302 29.95 -11.40 22.20
C LYS A 302 29.34 -10.05 21.86
N ALA A 303 29.64 -9.51 20.67
CA ALA A 303 29.03 -8.25 20.22
C ALA A 303 27.51 -8.37 20.05
N LYS A 304 27.02 -9.44 19.41
CA LYS A 304 25.58 -9.67 19.21
C LYS A 304 24.85 -9.86 20.54
N LEU A 305 25.39 -10.69 21.43
CA LEU A 305 24.81 -10.89 22.77
C LEU A 305 24.88 -9.60 23.61
N GLY A 306 25.93 -8.81 23.46
CA GLY A 306 26.06 -7.50 24.12
C GLY A 306 25.00 -6.51 23.65
N VAL A 307 24.71 -6.46 22.35
CA VAL A 307 23.63 -5.61 21.80
C VAL A 307 22.26 -6.09 22.30
N ALA A 308 22.01 -7.41 22.28
CA ALA A 308 20.76 -7.97 22.79
C ALA A 308 20.57 -7.67 24.29
N GLY A 309 21.59 -7.88 25.10
CA GLY A 309 21.54 -7.58 26.53
C GLY A 309 21.32 -6.09 26.83
N ALA A 310 22.01 -5.20 26.11
CA ALA A 310 21.84 -3.75 26.27
C ALA A 310 20.43 -3.29 25.84
N ALA A 311 19.88 -3.87 24.78
CA ALA A 311 18.52 -3.57 24.34
C ALA A 311 17.48 -4.06 25.37
N LEU A 312 17.63 -5.29 25.90
CA LEU A 312 16.73 -5.82 26.93
C LEU A 312 16.83 -5.04 28.25
N ASP A 313 18.04 -4.66 28.67
CA ASP A 313 18.25 -3.83 29.87
C ASP A 313 17.64 -2.43 29.71
N ALA A 314 17.73 -1.83 28.53
CA ALA A 314 17.03 -0.58 28.24
C ALA A 314 15.51 -0.78 28.23
N ALA A 315 15.03 -1.89 27.67
CA ALA A 315 13.62 -2.26 27.61
C ALA A 315 13.01 -2.46 29.01
N SER A 316 13.75 -3.06 29.96
CA SER A 316 13.28 -3.31 31.34
C SER A 316 12.95 -2.03 32.13
N ARG A 317 13.42 -0.88 31.66
CA ARG A 317 13.21 0.45 32.28
C ARG A 317 12.40 1.39 31.39
N ALA A 318 11.81 0.85 30.35
CA ALA A 318 11.15 1.65 29.35
C ALA A 318 9.70 1.98 29.72
N GLU A 319 9.33 3.24 29.59
CA GLU A 319 7.96 3.72 29.59
C GLU A 319 7.44 3.86 28.15
N SER A 320 8.34 4.23 27.20
CA SER A 320 8.07 4.37 25.79
C SER A 320 9.08 3.61 24.93
N VAL A 321 8.62 3.17 23.78
CA VAL A 321 9.41 2.53 22.74
C VAL A 321 9.33 3.39 21.49
N GLU A 322 10.46 3.98 21.11
CA GLU A 322 10.65 4.63 19.83
C GLU A 322 11.06 3.57 18.81
N TYR A 323 10.44 3.61 17.64
CA TYR A 323 10.77 2.69 16.56
C TYR A 323 11.02 3.41 15.25
N ASN A 324 11.90 2.84 14.47
CA ASN A 324 12.11 3.19 13.06
C ASN A 324 12.18 1.89 12.28
N LEU A 325 11.35 1.77 11.25
CA LEU A 325 11.25 0.56 10.45
C LEU A 325 10.80 0.89 9.02
N ASP A 326 11.12 0.00 8.11
CA ASP A 326 10.62 0.02 6.75
C ASP A 326 9.41 -0.91 6.63
N LYS A 327 8.28 -0.34 6.20
CA LYS A 327 7.01 -1.04 6.05
C LYS A 327 6.54 -0.98 4.62
N ARG A 328 6.30 -2.14 4.03
CA ARG A 328 5.82 -2.23 2.64
C ARG A 328 4.80 -3.35 2.49
N PRO A 329 3.88 -3.26 1.52
CA PRO A 329 3.04 -4.41 1.17
C PRO A 329 3.90 -5.59 0.73
N GLU A 330 3.55 -6.80 1.14
CA GLU A 330 4.24 -8.02 0.69
C GLU A 330 4.21 -8.12 -0.83
N ASN A 331 3.04 -7.89 -1.44
CA ASN A 331 2.89 -7.76 -2.88
C ASN A 331 2.42 -6.36 -3.26
N MET A 332 3.16 -5.69 -4.14
CA MET A 332 2.76 -4.36 -4.61
C MET A 332 1.52 -4.40 -5.49
N TRP A 333 1.27 -5.51 -6.20
CA TRP A 333 0.17 -5.66 -7.13
C TRP A 333 -0.88 -6.62 -6.61
N ASN A 334 -2.15 -6.29 -6.85
CA ASN A 334 -3.25 -7.23 -6.81
C ASN A 334 -4.13 -7.07 -8.05
N PHE A 335 -4.97 -8.07 -8.30
CA PHE A 335 -5.97 -8.05 -9.37
C PHE A 335 -7.25 -7.40 -8.85
N ILE A 336 -7.93 -6.64 -9.71
CA ILE A 336 -9.21 -6.00 -9.39
C ILE A 336 -10.27 -6.33 -10.44
N VAL A 337 -11.49 -6.46 -9.96
CA VAL A 337 -12.71 -6.45 -10.78
C VAL A 337 -13.65 -5.39 -10.25
N GLY A 338 -14.38 -4.74 -11.14
CA GLY A 338 -15.30 -3.72 -10.69
C GLY A 338 -16.45 -3.49 -11.66
N SER A 339 -17.43 -2.78 -11.14
CA SER A 339 -18.61 -2.35 -11.90
C SER A 339 -19.03 -0.95 -11.47
N GLN A 340 -19.62 -0.23 -12.41
CA GLN A 340 -20.30 1.04 -12.17
C GLN A 340 -21.64 1.03 -12.87
N PHE A 341 -22.70 1.14 -12.10
CA PHE A 341 -24.05 1.26 -12.61
C PHE A 341 -24.48 2.72 -12.61
N GLN A 342 -24.82 3.24 -13.79
CA GLN A 342 -25.39 4.56 -13.96
C GLN A 342 -26.91 4.43 -14.00
N TYR A 343 -27.59 4.99 -13.00
CA TYR A 343 -29.05 5.02 -12.93
C TYR A 343 -29.63 6.12 -13.82
N ASN A 344 -29.00 7.28 -13.83
CA ASN A 344 -29.29 8.42 -14.71
C ASN A 344 -28.00 9.25 -14.87
N LYS A 345 -28.04 10.36 -15.64
CA LYS A 345 -26.85 11.22 -15.85
C LYS A 345 -26.26 11.81 -14.56
N ASN A 346 -27.05 11.88 -13.47
CA ASN A 346 -26.62 12.44 -12.20
C ASN A 346 -26.13 11.39 -11.21
N MET A 347 -26.72 10.18 -11.18
CA MET A 347 -26.51 9.20 -10.11
C MET A 347 -25.86 7.92 -10.62
N MET A 348 -24.78 7.54 -9.94
CA MET A 348 -24.03 6.32 -10.21
C MET A 348 -23.69 5.60 -8.92
N VAL A 349 -23.66 4.28 -9.01
CA VAL A 349 -23.16 3.37 -7.94
C VAL A 349 -21.95 2.63 -8.47
N ARG A 350 -20.90 2.54 -7.67
CA ARG A 350 -19.67 1.83 -8.02
C ARG A 350 -19.36 0.78 -6.98
N ALA A 351 -18.90 -0.38 -7.44
CA ALA A 351 -18.31 -1.42 -6.59
C ALA A 351 -17.05 -1.96 -7.27
N GLU A 352 -15.98 -2.15 -6.47
CA GLU A 352 -14.73 -2.73 -6.93
C GLU A 352 -14.19 -3.66 -5.85
N MET A 353 -13.75 -4.85 -6.25
CA MET A 353 -13.14 -5.84 -5.38
C MET A 353 -11.73 -6.14 -5.89
N GLY A 354 -10.76 -6.17 -4.97
CA GLY A 354 -9.37 -6.57 -5.23
C GLY A 354 -9.04 -7.87 -4.52
N PHE A 355 -8.28 -8.74 -5.19
CA PHE A 355 -7.88 -10.06 -4.72
C PHE A 355 -6.67 -10.58 -5.52
N LEU A 356 -6.21 -11.78 -5.23
CA LEU A 356 -5.02 -12.41 -5.84
C LEU A 356 -3.74 -11.59 -5.57
N GLY A 357 -3.19 -11.82 -4.40
CA GLY A 357 -2.00 -11.16 -3.90
C GLY A 357 -2.13 -11.04 -2.38
N ALA A 358 -1.17 -10.40 -1.76
CA ALA A 358 -1.17 -10.15 -0.32
C ALA A 358 -2.14 -9.01 0.10
N ARG A 359 -3.20 -8.77 -0.70
CA ARG A 359 -4.20 -7.75 -0.39
C ARG A 359 -5.58 -8.14 -0.89
N THR A 360 -6.55 -8.05 -0.01
CA THR A 360 -7.98 -8.11 -0.33
C THR A 360 -8.61 -6.76 -0.05
N GLN A 361 -9.42 -6.24 -0.98
CA GLN A 361 -10.08 -4.94 -0.80
C GLN A 361 -11.50 -4.95 -1.34
N LEU A 362 -12.34 -4.14 -0.75
CA LEU A 362 -13.69 -3.84 -1.22
C LEU A 362 -13.90 -2.33 -1.19
N ILE A 363 -14.33 -1.78 -2.32
CA ILE A 363 -14.70 -0.36 -2.46
C ILE A 363 -16.14 -0.31 -2.96
N VAL A 364 -16.99 0.40 -2.25
CA VAL A 364 -18.38 0.66 -2.67
C VAL A 364 -18.64 2.15 -2.55
N GLY A 365 -19.26 2.74 -3.57
CA GLY A 365 -19.47 4.19 -3.56
C GLY A 365 -20.68 4.63 -4.34
N LEU A 366 -21.15 5.81 -3.96
CA LEU A 366 -22.17 6.59 -4.63
C LEU A 366 -21.54 7.83 -5.24
N GLN A 367 -21.95 8.18 -6.46
CA GLN A 367 -21.48 9.38 -7.13
C GLN A 367 -22.67 10.18 -7.63
N TYR A 368 -22.62 11.48 -7.38
CA TYR A 368 -23.54 12.47 -7.95
C TYR A 368 -22.77 13.38 -8.92
N ARG A 369 -23.30 13.55 -10.13
CA ARG A 369 -22.72 14.37 -11.18
C ARG A 369 -23.62 15.52 -11.59
N PHE A 370 -23.00 16.64 -11.99
CA PHE A 370 -23.65 17.86 -12.45
C PHE A 370 -22.78 18.57 -13.51
N GLY A 371 -23.40 19.38 -14.34
CA GLY A 371 -22.69 20.20 -15.33
C GLY A 371 -22.09 21.45 -14.71
N LEU A 372 -20.89 21.82 -15.12
CA LEU A 372 -20.21 23.09 -14.81
C LEU A 372 -20.02 23.91 -16.05
#